data_97affc3867b1c59f78887774fe23d74e
#
_entry.id   97affc3867b1c59f78887774fe23d74e
#
_cell.length_a   1.000
_cell.length_b   1.000
_cell.length_c   1.000
_cell.angle_alpha   90.00
_cell.angle_beta   90.00
_cell.angle_gamma   90.00
#
_symmetry.space_group_name_H-M   'P 1'
#
loop_
_entity.id
_entity.type
_entity.pdbx_description
1 polymer ?
#
loop_
_entity_poly.entity_id
_entity_poly.type
_entity_poly.pdbx_seq_one_letter_code
_entity_poly.pdbx_strand_id
1 'polypeptide(L)'
;ISRRVTPVCVASGNGLGAVSRAIEELANGASTIEAGVRGVNLVEEDPNDSSVGYGGLPNEQGVVQLDSSLMHGPTRGAGAVAALEGFKRPSLVALDVMRYTDHHLLVGEGAQRFAVSMGHQLEDLLTESSRERWIEWRAQLSDRDDYLSPEESGERIGRFQEPEEFGDGLLDSHDGYRPQGTINCDIVDSDGDLSSVTTTSGLSYKIPGRVGDSPIIGAGQYCDNDVGAAGSTGRGEAVIKTCGSYTVVEMMRSG
;
A
#
# COMPACT_ATOMS: atom_id res chain seq x y z
N ILE A 1 15.21 -25.69 -22.49
CA ILE A 1 14.28 -24.82 -23.27
C ILE A 1 13.45 -24.11 -22.21
N SER A 2 13.80 -22.84 -21.94
CA SER A 2 12.99 -21.98 -21.05
C SER A 2 11.57 -21.88 -21.64
N ARG A 3 10.58 -22.27 -20.87
CA ARG A 3 9.17 -22.17 -21.29
C ARG A 3 8.81 -20.70 -21.11
N ARG A 4 8.74 -19.93 -22.18
CA ARG A 4 8.29 -18.53 -22.11
C ARG A 4 6.87 -18.49 -21.57
N VAL A 5 6.65 -17.65 -20.60
CA VAL A 5 5.36 -17.36 -19.97
C VAL A 5 4.76 -16.12 -20.66
N THR A 6 3.44 -16.06 -20.79
CA THR A 6 2.81 -14.80 -21.18
C THR A 6 2.92 -13.82 -20.02
N PRO A 7 3.47 -12.60 -20.23
CA PRO A 7 3.51 -11.59 -19.18
C PRO A 7 2.11 -11.30 -18.65
N VAL A 8 1.98 -11.23 -17.34
CA VAL A 8 0.72 -10.92 -16.65
C VAL A 8 0.97 -9.88 -15.57
N CYS A 9 0.07 -8.96 -15.45
CA CYS A 9 0.02 -8.01 -14.35
C CYS A 9 -1.38 -8.01 -13.73
N VAL A 10 -1.45 -8.10 -12.41
CA VAL A 10 -2.70 -8.05 -11.65
C VAL A 10 -2.58 -6.92 -10.64
N ALA A 11 -3.63 -6.12 -10.51
CA ALA A 11 -3.69 -5.04 -9.53
C ALA A 11 -5.05 -4.95 -8.86
N SER A 12 -5.12 -4.23 -7.73
CA SER A 12 -6.38 -3.86 -7.09
C SER A 12 -7.25 -2.97 -8.00
N GLY A 13 -8.52 -2.77 -7.62
CA GLY A 13 -9.54 -2.16 -8.49
C GLY A 13 -9.22 -0.77 -9.04
N ASN A 14 -8.39 0.02 -8.35
CA ASN A 14 -7.91 1.33 -8.82
C ASN A 14 -6.68 1.23 -9.75
N GLY A 15 -6.22 0.02 -10.07
CA GLY A 15 -4.95 -0.23 -10.76
C GLY A 15 -5.03 -0.44 -12.28
N LEU A 16 -6.16 -0.19 -12.96
CA LEU A 16 -6.28 -0.46 -14.39
C LEU A 16 -5.20 0.28 -15.23
N GLY A 17 -4.97 1.55 -14.95
CA GLY A 17 -3.91 2.33 -15.58
C GLY A 17 -2.52 1.81 -15.24
N ALA A 18 -2.31 1.39 -13.99
CA ALA A 18 -1.05 0.84 -13.51
C ALA A 18 -0.71 -0.48 -14.21
N VAL A 19 -1.67 -1.38 -14.39
CA VAL A 19 -1.51 -2.65 -15.13
C VAL A 19 -1.09 -2.38 -16.58
N SER A 20 -1.80 -1.48 -17.26
CA SER A 20 -1.50 -1.12 -18.64
C SER A 20 -0.08 -0.57 -18.77
N ARG A 21 0.29 0.35 -17.88
CA ARG A 21 1.63 0.95 -17.85
C ARG A 21 2.71 -0.09 -17.55
N ALA A 22 2.50 -0.98 -16.58
CA ALA A 22 3.46 -2.02 -16.22
C ALA A 22 3.74 -2.97 -17.39
N ILE A 23 2.71 -3.42 -18.11
CA ILE A 23 2.87 -4.26 -19.31
C ILE A 23 3.62 -3.53 -20.44
N GLU A 24 3.36 -2.25 -20.62
CA GLU A 24 4.09 -1.39 -21.58
C GLU A 24 5.59 -1.30 -21.22
N GLU A 25 5.89 -1.08 -19.95
CA GLU A 25 7.27 -1.01 -19.44
C GLU A 25 8.01 -2.34 -19.62
N LEU A 26 7.36 -3.47 -19.35
CA LEU A 26 7.93 -4.80 -19.65
C LEU A 26 8.22 -4.97 -21.14
N ALA A 27 7.30 -4.57 -22.00
CA ALA A 27 7.49 -4.63 -23.45
C ALA A 27 8.66 -3.76 -23.93
N ASN A 28 8.96 -2.68 -23.20
CA ASN A 28 10.10 -1.78 -23.45
C ASN A 28 11.40 -2.24 -22.76
N GLY A 29 11.39 -3.42 -22.11
CA GLY A 29 12.59 -4.04 -21.52
C GLY A 29 12.89 -3.65 -20.08
N ALA A 30 11.95 -3.03 -19.37
CA ALA A 30 12.09 -2.80 -17.93
C ALA A 30 12.01 -4.15 -17.17
N SER A 31 12.69 -4.23 -16.02
CA SER A 31 12.52 -5.36 -15.10
C SER A 31 11.12 -5.33 -14.46
N THR A 32 10.66 -6.48 -13.95
CA THR A 32 9.35 -6.60 -13.30
C THR A 32 9.15 -5.59 -12.18
N ILE A 33 10.18 -5.38 -11.36
CA ILE A 33 10.10 -4.42 -10.24
C ILE A 33 10.01 -2.97 -10.72
N GLU A 34 10.76 -2.59 -11.76
CA GLU A 34 10.69 -1.25 -12.34
C GLU A 34 9.35 -1.00 -13.03
N ALA A 35 8.86 -2.00 -13.76
CA ALA A 35 7.56 -1.95 -14.41
C ALA A 35 6.43 -1.76 -13.38
N GLY A 36 6.47 -2.50 -12.26
CA GLY A 36 5.51 -2.36 -11.17
C GLY A 36 5.53 -0.98 -10.53
N VAL A 37 6.71 -0.50 -10.17
CA VAL A 37 6.85 0.83 -9.57
C VAL A 37 6.36 1.92 -10.51
N ARG A 38 6.73 1.89 -11.81
CA ARG A 38 6.25 2.87 -12.79
C ARG A 38 4.73 2.76 -13.03
N GLY A 39 4.19 1.55 -12.90
CA GLY A 39 2.74 1.34 -12.93
C GLY A 39 2.04 2.03 -11.77
N VAL A 40 2.41 1.72 -10.54
CA VAL A 40 1.75 2.28 -9.35
C VAL A 40 1.99 3.78 -9.18
N ASN A 41 3.07 4.34 -9.74
CA ASN A 41 3.31 5.79 -9.73
C ASN A 41 2.17 6.58 -10.40
N LEU A 42 1.46 6.02 -11.38
CA LEU A 42 0.30 6.69 -11.99
C LEU A 42 -0.81 6.93 -10.95
N VAL A 43 -1.01 6.00 -10.03
CA VAL A 43 -1.99 6.13 -8.96
C VAL A 43 -1.45 7.00 -7.82
N GLU A 44 -0.17 6.87 -7.49
CA GLU A 44 0.50 7.72 -6.48
C GLU A 44 0.47 9.21 -6.86
N GLU A 45 0.47 9.54 -8.15
CA GLU A 45 0.45 10.91 -8.66
C GLU A 45 -0.95 11.45 -8.94
N ASP A 46 -1.99 10.62 -8.92
CA ASP A 46 -3.36 11.04 -9.20
C ASP A 46 -3.98 11.80 -8.01
N PRO A 47 -4.22 13.11 -8.13
CA PRO A 47 -4.82 13.89 -7.05
C PRO A 47 -6.29 13.53 -6.77
N ASN A 48 -6.92 12.72 -7.63
CA ASN A 48 -8.29 12.27 -7.46
C ASN A 48 -8.39 10.94 -6.71
N ASP A 49 -7.30 10.18 -6.58
CA ASP A 49 -7.27 9.00 -5.72
C ASP A 49 -6.99 9.43 -4.27
N SER A 50 -8.02 9.42 -3.45
CA SER A 50 -7.94 9.83 -2.05
C SER A 50 -7.35 8.75 -1.11
N SER A 51 -6.90 7.63 -1.65
CA SER A 51 -6.44 6.47 -0.90
C SER A 51 -4.96 6.13 -1.08
N VAL A 52 -4.30 6.77 -2.06
CA VAL A 52 -2.90 6.51 -2.42
C VAL A 52 -2.20 7.83 -2.75
N GLY A 53 -0.97 8.01 -2.30
CA GLY A 53 -0.07 9.05 -2.79
C GLY A 53 -0.57 10.49 -2.63
N TYR A 54 -0.39 11.27 -3.70
CA TYR A 54 -0.79 12.67 -3.80
C TYR A 54 -2.31 12.80 -3.86
N GLY A 55 -2.89 13.48 -2.89
CA GLY A 55 -4.35 13.54 -2.72
C GLY A 55 -4.90 12.52 -1.75
N GLY A 56 -4.07 11.62 -1.22
CA GLY A 56 -4.44 10.71 -0.15
C GLY A 56 -5.02 11.47 1.05
N LEU A 57 -6.03 10.88 1.71
CA LEU A 57 -6.60 11.50 2.91
C LEU A 57 -5.56 11.52 4.04
N PRO A 58 -5.46 12.63 4.77
CA PRO A 58 -4.44 12.83 5.77
C PRO A 58 -4.74 12.03 7.05
N ASN A 59 -3.77 12.03 7.94
CA ASN A 59 -3.98 11.66 9.33
C ASN A 59 -4.86 12.72 10.05
N GLU A 60 -5.18 12.50 11.30
CA GLU A 60 -6.02 13.40 12.10
C GLU A 60 -5.48 14.82 12.24
N GLN A 61 -4.17 15.00 12.08
CA GLN A 61 -3.51 16.33 12.17
C GLN A 61 -3.45 17.04 10.81
N GLY A 62 -4.03 16.45 9.77
CA GLY A 62 -4.04 17.04 8.43
C GLY A 62 -2.76 16.76 7.63
N VAL A 63 -1.96 15.78 8.02
CA VAL A 63 -0.71 15.43 7.34
C VAL A 63 -0.90 14.13 6.56
N VAL A 64 -0.55 14.12 5.28
CA VAL A 64 -0.57 12.91 4.45
C VAL A 64 0.67 12.08 4.77
N GLN A 65 0.44 10.87 5.29
CA GLN A 65 1.47 9.88 5.60
C GLN A 65 1.29 8.65 4.74
N LEU A 66 2.32 8.30 3.98
CA LEU A 66 2.30 7.26 2.96
C LEU A 66 3.12 6.05 3.38
N ASP A 67 2.65 4.89 2.94
CA ASP A 67 3.29 3.61 3.16
C ASP A 67 3.49 2.90 1.81
N SER A 68 4.62 2.23 1.62
CA SER A 68 4.87 1.40 0.45
C SER A 68 5.84 0.29 0.75
N SER A 69 5.67 -0.85 0.09
CA SER A 69 6.66 -1.92 0.05
C SER A 69 6.72 -2.56 -1.32
N LEU A 70 7.85 -3.20 -1.59
CA LEU A 70 8.06 -3.96 -2.81
C LEU A 70 8.99 -5.14 -2.57
N MET A 71 8.84 -6.16 -3.42
CA MET A 71 9.69 -7.35 -3.40
C MET A 71 9.99 -7.81 -4.81
N HIS A 72 11.25 -8.09 -5.07
CA HIS A 72 11.76 -8.61 -6.34
C HIS A 72 12.05 -10.11 -6.19
N GLY A 73 11.23 -10.94 -6.82
CA GLY A 73 11.28 -12.40 -6.69
C GLY A 73 12.63 -13.02 -7.02
N PRO A 74 13.27 -12.70 -8.17
CA PRO A 74 14.54 -13.33 -8.56
C PRO A 74 15.67 -13.16 -7.54
N THR A 75 15.74 -12.01 -6.88
CA THR A 75 16.81 -11.73 -5.90
C THR A 75 16.36 -11.86 -4.46
N ARG A 76 15.06 -12.01 -4.23
CA ARG A 76 14.39 -11.86 -2.92
C ARG A 76 14.69 -10.51 -2.25
N GLY A 77 15.17 -9.53 -3.04
CA GLY A 77 15.36 -8.16 -2.60
C GLY A 77 14.03 -7.53 -2.21
N ALA A 78 14.03 -6.74 -1.16
CA ALA A 78 12.84 -6.07 -0.67
C ALA A 78 13.17 -4.68 -0.14
N GLY A 79 12.22 -3.76 -0.24
CA GLY A 79 12.34 -2.42 0.30
C GLY A 79 10.98 -1.87 0.69
N ALA A 80 10.95 -1.04 1.72
CA ALA A 80 9.73 -0.47 2.23
C ALA A 80 9.96 0.88 2.91
N VAL A 81 8.91 1.71 2.90
CA VAL A 81 8.82 2.94 3.69
C VAL A 81 7.47 3.01 4.38
N ALA A 82 7.44 3.57 5.58
CA ALA A 82 6.20 3.74 6.33
C ALA A 82 6.14 5.10 7.01
N ALA A 83 4.92 5.63 7.17
CA ALA A 83 4.66 6.96 7.69
C ALA A 83 5.56 8.03 7.02
N LEU A 84 5.76 7.89 5.70
CA LEU A 84 6.56 8.81 4.90
C LEU A 84 5.73 10.05 4.56
N GLU A 85 6.27 11.22 4.83
CA GLU A 85 5.61 12.50 4.57
C GLU A 85 6.33 13.29 3.48
N GLY A 86 5.58 13.98 2.63
CA GLY A 86 6.13 14.95 1.68
C GLY A 86 6.73 14.37 0.40
N PHE A 87 6.51 13.10 0.09
CA PHE A 87 7.01 12.47 -1.14
C PHE A 87 5.88 11.74 -1.86
N LYS A 88 5.48 12.24 -3.04
CA LYS A 88 4.35 11.71 -3.82
C LYS A 88 4.46 10.23 -4.17
N ARG A 89 5.68 9.74 -4.38
CA ARG A 89 5.98 8.43 -4.90
C ARG A 89 6.74 7.59 -3.86
N PRO A 90 6.08 7.15 -2.79
CA PRO A 90 6.72 6.34 -1.75
C PRO A 90 7.29 5.03 -2.29
N SER A 91 6.72 4.47 -3.37
CA SER A 91 7.24 3.26 -4.01
C SER A 91 8.63 3.45 -4.62
N LEU A 92 8.95 4.63 -5.14
CA LEU A 92 10.32 4.93 -5.59
C LEU A 92 11.30 5.00 -4.42
N VAL A 93 10.90 5.59 -3.29
CA VAL A 93 11.75 5.62 -2.09
C VAL A 93 11.96 4.21 -1.55
N ALA A 94 10.92 3.37 -1.54
CA ALA A 94 11.03 1.95 -1.18
C ALA A 94 11.98 1.18 -2.13
N LEU A 95 11.95 1.49 -3.43
CA LEU A 95 12.88 0.92 -4.41
C LEU A 95 14.32 1.31 -4.12
N ASP A 96 14.56 2.55 -3.73
CA ASP A 96 15.91 3.01 -3.34
C ASP A 96 16.37 2.36 -2.04
N VAL A 97 15.50 2.12 -1.06
CA VAL A 97 15.83 1.32 0.12
C VAL A 97 16.33 -0.06 -0.28
N MET A 98 15.64 -0.75 -1.18
CA MET A 98 16.05 -2.07 -1.67
C MET A 98 17.38 -2.03 -2.42
N ARG A 99 17.63 -0.98 -3.23
CA ARG A 99 18.78 -0.92 -4.12
C ARG A 99 20.07 -0.46 -3.46
N TYR A 100 19.96 0.42 -2.47
CA TYR A 100 21.11 1.18 -1.96
C TYR A 100 21.38 0.95 -0.48
N THR A 101 20.64 0.04 0.17
CA THR A 101 20.85 -0.29 1.58
C THR A 101 20.72 -1.79 1.83
N ASP A 102 21.23 -2.25 2.98
CA ASP A 102 20.98 -3.60 3.51
C ASP A 102 19.70 -3.64 4.38
N HIS A 103 18.98 -2.53 4.48
CA HIS A 103 17.74 -2.45 5.25
C HIS A 103 16.54 -2.76 4.36
N HIS A 104 15.45 -3.19 4.99
CA HIS A 104 14.22 -3.49 4.27
C HIS A 104 13.09 -2.50 4.56
N LEU A 105 13.16 -1.76 5.67
CA LEU A 105 12.10 -0.82 6.06
C LEU A 105 12.69 0.40 6.74
N LEU A 106 12.40 1.58 6.21
CA LEU A 106 12.65 2.88 6.84
C LEU A 106 11.34 3.57 7.18
N VAL A 107 11.28 4.31 8.29
CA VAL A 107 10.03 4.90 8.78
C VAL A 107 10.17 6.38 9.13
N GLY A 108 9.07 7.13 8.98
CA GLY A 108 8.93 8.52 9.44
C GLY A 108 10.09 9.42 9.02
N GLU A 109 10.59 10.22 9.94
CA GLU A 109 11.65 11.21 9.70
C GLU A 109 12.95 10.56 9.14
N GLY A 110 13.27 9.34 9.56
CA GLY A 110 14.41 8.61 9.00
C GLY A 110 14.23 8.30 7.51
N ALA A 111 13.04 7.87 7.11
CA ALA A 111 12.71 7.64 5.71
C ALA A 111 12.72 8.95 4.89
N GLN A 112 12.23 10.06 5.47
CA GLN A 112 12.28 11.39 4.82
C GLN A 112 13.72 11.84 4.55
N ARG A 113 14.59 11.75 5.54
CA ARG A 113 16.01 12.11 5.39
C ARG A 113 16.71 11.25 4.34
N PHE A 114 16.42 9.97 4.32
CA PHE A 114 16.93 9.06 3.30
C PHE A 114 16.42 9.48 1.91
N ALA A 115 15.11 9.72 1.74
CA ALA A 115 14.54 10.16 0.47
C ALA A 115 15.21 11.45 -0.06
N VAL A 116 15.40 12.46 0.81
CA VAL A 116 16.14 13.69 0.45
C VAL A 116 17.57 13.37 0.00
N SER A 117 18.28 12.49 0.72
CA SER A 117 19.65 12.11 0.35
C SER A 117 19.75 11.38 -0.98
N MET A 118 18.67 10.70 -1.39
CA MET A 118 18.54 10.03 -2.69
C MET A 118 18.09 10.98 -3.81
N GLY A 119 17.81 12.25 -3.49
CA GLY A 119 17.46 13.29 -4.47
C GLY A 119 15.95 13.45 -4.71
N HIS A 120 15.10 12.78 -3.94
CA HIS A 120 13.67 13.01 -3.99
C HIS A 120 13.31 14.40 -3.48
N GLN A 121 12.29 15.01 -4.10
CA GLN A 121 11.84 16.37 -3.76
C GLN A 121 10.73 16.32 -2.71
N LEU A 122 10.84 17.19 -1.72
CA LEU A 122 9.80 17.38 -0.71
C LEU A 122 8.66 18.23 -1.30
N GLU A 123 7.42 17.77 -1.15
CA GLU A 123 6.23 18.41 -1.71
C GLU A 123 5.08 18.41 -0.68
N ASP A 124 4.15 19.38 -0.80
CA ASP A 124 2.88 19.31 -0.06
C ASP A 124 1.94 18.32 -0.77
N LEU A 125 1.52 17.31 -0.03
CA LEU A 125 0.68 16.23 -0.56
C LEU A 125 -0.82 16.43 -0.28
N LEU A 126 -1.18 17.38 0.58
CA LEU A 126 -2.56 17.64 0.95
C LEU A 126 -3.24 18.51 -0.11
N THR A 127 -4.01 17.89 -0.99
CA THR A 127 -4.83 18.60 -1.99
C THR A 127 -5.95 19.38 -1.30
N GLU A 128 -6.52 20.37 -2.00
CA GLU A 128 -7.64 21.16 -1.47
C GLU A 128 -8.85 20.27 -1.18
N SER A 129 -9.17 19.32 -2.07
CA SER A 129 -10.26 18.37 -1.86
C SER A 129 -10.05 17.51 -0.60
N SER A 130 -8.84 17.00 -0.39
CA SER A 130 -8.52 16.21 0.81
C SER A 130 -8.52 17.07 2.08
N ARG A 131 -8.14 18.35 1.97
CA ARG A 131 -8.20 19.32 3.07
C ARG A 131 -9.64 19.62 3.48
N GLU A 132 -10.53 19.86 2.51
CA GLU A 132 -11.96 20.10 2.76
C GLU A 132 -12.60 18.92 3.49
N ARG A 133 -12.34 17.70 3.01
CA ARG A 133 -12.85 16.47 3.63
C ARG A 133 -12.29 16.25 5.05
N TRP A 134 -11.04 16.61 5.30
CA TRP A 134 -10.46 16.55 6.63
C TRP A 134 -11.10 17.57 7.59
N ILE A 135 -11.39 18.81 7.12
CA ILE A 135 -12.07 19.83 7.91
C ILE A 135 -13.51 19.37 8.25
N GLU A 136 -14.24 18.81 7.27
CA GLU A 136 -15.56 18.25 7.49
C GLU A 136 -15.56 17.12 8.51
N TRP A 137 -14.62 16.18 8.38
CA TRP A 137 -14.45 15.11 9.36
C TRP A 137 -14.18 15.65 10.77
N ARG A 138 -13.26 16.61 10.91
CA ARG A 138 -12.98 17.22 12.22
C ARG A 138 -14.17 17.92 12.85
N ALA A 139 -15.01 18.53 12.04
CA ALA A 139 -16.22 19.19 12.52
C ALA A 139 -17.29 18.21 13.02
N GLN A 140 -17.19 16.94 12.62
CA GLN A 140 -18.14 15.87 12.95
C GLN A 140 -17.61 14.88 13.98
N LEU A 141 -16.44 15.14 14.57
CA LEU A 141 -15.87 14.27 15.59
C LEU A 141 -16.86 14.01 16.72
N SER A 142 -17.02 12.74 17.06
CA SER A 142 -17.92 12.26 18.10
C SER A 142 -17.22 11.21 18.95
N ASP A 143 -17.85 10.76 20.01
CA ASP A 143 -17.38 9.72 20.93
C ASP A 143 -17.19 8.34 20.27
N ARG A 144 -17.47 8.23 18.96
CA ARG A 144 -17.38 6.99 18.17
C ARG A 144 -16.24 6.96 17.16
N ASP A 145 -15.36 7.97 17.16
CA ASP A 145 -14.21 7.92 16.28
C ASP A 145 -13.15 6.94 16.79
N ASP A 146 -12.22 6.56 15.90
CA ASP A 146 -11.16 5.59 16.23
C ASP A 146 -10.11 6.12 17.22
N TYR A 147 -10.32 7.30 17.75
CA TYR A 147 -9.46 8.00 18.68
C TYR A 147 -9.66 7.56 20.13
N LEU A 148 -10.87 7.09 20.43
CA LEU A 148 -11.19 6.62 21.75
C LEU A 148 -10.68 5.19 21.94
N SER A 149 -10.23 4.89 23.14
CA SER A 149 -9.92 3.50 23.49
C SER A 149 -11.16 2.63 23.27
N PRO A 150 -11.02 1.35 22.97
CA PRO A 150 -12.15 0.42 22.84
C PRO A 150 -13.05 0.40 24.08
N GLU A 151 -12.52 0.74 25.26
CA GLU A 151 -13.27 0.84 26.49
C GLU A 151 -14.20 2.07 26.51
N GLU A 152 -13.71 3.19 25.98
CA GLU A 152 -14.47 4.45 25.89
C GLU A 152 -15.49 4.44 24.76
N SER A 153 -15.19 3.74 23.65
CA SER A 153 -16.12 3.55 22.53
C SER A 153 -17.20 2.49 22.81
N GLY A 154 -17.12 1.80 23.96
CA GLY A 154 -18.04 0.70 24.30
C GLY A 154 -17.70 -0.62 23.57
N GLU A 155 -16.66 -0.67 22.79
CA GLU A 155 -16.15 -1.87 22.15
C GLU A 155 -15.26 -2.66 23.13
N ARG A 156 -15.68 -3.85 23.52
CA ARG A 156 -14.85 -4.71 24.38
C ARG A 156 -13.68 -5.29 23.58
N ILE A 157 -12.46 -5.01 24.02
CA ILE A 157 -11.26 -5.71 23.57
C ILE A 157 -11.47 -7.22 23.74
N GLY A 158 -11.45 -7.97 22.65
CA GLY A 158 -11.37 -9.45 22.68
C GLY A 158 -12.60 -10.23 22.24
N ARG A 159 -13.61 -9.63 21.70
CA ARG A 159 -14.54 -10.39 20.86
C ARG A 159 -13.99 -10.44 19.44
N PHE A 160 -13.41 -11.61 19.07
CA PHE A 160 -13.51 -12.04 17.69
C PHE A 160 -15.03 -12.09 17.40
N GLN A 161 -15.56 -11.06 16.80
CA GLN A 161 -16.78 -11.24 16.05
C GLN A 161 -16.39 -12.19 14.93
N GLU A 162 -17.03 -13.36 14.92
CA GLU A 162 -17.04 -14.20 13.74
C GLU A 162 -17.29 -13.27 12.54
N PRO A 163 -16.60 -13.43 11.41
CA PRO A 163 -16.91 -12.63 10.23
C PRO A 163 -18.41 -12.85 9.98
N GLU A 164 -19.23 -11.87 10.31
CA GLU A 164 -20.56 -11.80 9.70
C GLU A 164 -20.27 -11.88 8.20
N GLU A 165 -20.92 -12.84 7.55
CA GLU A 165 -20.78 -13.13 6.14
C GLU A 165 -20.46 -11.84 5.38
N PHE A 166 -19.44 -11.89 4.53
CA PHE A 166 -19.11 -10.80 3.60
C PHE A 166 -20.33 -10.54 2.69
N GLY A 167 -21.41 -10.08 3.28
CA GLY A 167 -22.51 -9.45 2.60
C GLY A 167 -22.02 -8.10 2.09
N ASP A 168 -22.58 -7.63 1.01
CA ASP A 168 -22.33 -6.38 0.28
C ASP A 168 -22.20 -5.09 1.13
N GLY A 169 -21.77 -5.17 2.36
CA GLY A 169 -21.55 -4.09 3.33
C GLY A 169 -20.42 -3.12 3.03
N LEU A 170 -19.91 -3.10 1.80
CA LEU A 170 -19.06 -2.01 1.29
C LEU A 170 -19.80 -0.69 1.13
N LEU A 171 -21.11 -0.66 1.37
CA LEU A 171 -21.97 0.50 1.11
C LEU A 171 -22.95 0.84 2.26
N ASP A 172 -22.65 0.50 3.51
CA ASP A 172 -23.52 0.97 4.59
C ASP A 172 -23.16 2.42 4.96
N SER A 173 -23.95 3.32 4.41
CA SER A 173 -23.78 4.77 4.34
C SER A 173 -24.25 5.52 5.60
N HIS A 174 -24.24 4.89 6.77
CA HIS A 174 -24.66 5.55 8.01
C HIS A 174 -23.55 5.91 8.99
N ASP A 175 -22.32 5.38 8.80
CA ASP A 175 -21.15 5.87 9.49
C ASP A 175 -20.13 6.28 8.42
N GLY A 176 -19.83 7.57 8.34
CA GLY A 176 -19.09 8.26 7.31
C GLY A 176 -18.13 7.38 6.50
N TYR A 177 -18.39 7.25 5.21
CA TYR A 177 -17.54 6.55 4.24
C TYR A 177 -16.06 6.87 4.49
N ARG A 178 -15.33 5.90 5.01
CA ARG A 178 -13.86 5.96 5.11
C ARG A 178 -13.29 5.29 3.87
N PRO A 179 -12.82 6.05 2.88
CA PRO A 179 -12.18 5.45 1.72
C PRO A 179 -10.98 4.65 2.22
N GLN A 180 -11.08 3.36 2.06
CA GLN A 180 -9.98 2.44 2.25
C GLN A 180 -9.51 2.05 0.87
N GLY A 181 -8.30 2.41 0.54
CA GLY A 181 -7.72 2.06 -0.72
C GLY A 181 -6.24 1.79 -0.54
N THR A 182 -5.79 0.91 -1.37
CA THR A 182 -4.40 0.51 -1.52
C THR A 182 -4.28 0.07 -2.96
N ILE A 183 -3.20 0.38 -3.63
CA ILE A 183 -2.86 -0.33 -4.85
C ILE A 183 -1.81 -1.38 -4.54
N ASN A 184 -2.11 -2.62 -4.92
CA ASN A 184 -1.10 -3.68 -5.10
C ASN A 184 -0.98 -3.99 -6.58
N CYS A 185 0.23 -4.28 -7.03
CA CYS A 185 0.54 -4.67 -8.39
C CYS A 185 1.51 -5.85 -8.36
N ASP A 186 1.03 -7.02 -8.77
CA ASP A 186 1.81 -8.24 -8.91
C ASP A 186 2.08 -8.50 -10.39
N ILE A 187 3.33 -8.76 -10.74
CA ILE A 187 3.79 -8.83 -12.12
C ILE A 187 4.60 -10.09 -12.35
N VAL A 188 4.39 -10.73 -13.49
CA VAL A 188 5.28 -11.77 -14.03
C VAL A 188 5.66 -11.41 -15.47
N ASP A 189 6.92 -11.54 -15.82
CA ASP A 189 7.41 -11.33 -17.18
C ASP A 189 7.47 -12.62 -18.02
N SER A 190 8.02 -12.53 -19.24
CA SER A 190 8.12 -13.66 -20.15
C SER A 190 9.11 -14.75 -19.71
N ASP A 191 10.02 -14.45 -18.84
CA ASP A 191 11.01 -15.38 -18.30
C ASP A 191 10.51 -16.06 -17.01
N GLY A 192 9.36 -15.62 -16.49
CA GLY A 192 8.73 -16.11 -15.28
C GLY A 192 9.18 -15.37 -14.01
N ASP A 193 9.89 -14.27 -14.16
CA ASP A 193 10.33 -13.47 -13.03
C ASP A 193 9.17 -12.65 -12.45
N LEU A 194 9.03 -12.72 -11.13
CA LEU A 194 7.94 -12.11 -10.37
C LEU A 194 8.41 -10.87 -9.61
N SER A 195 7.51 -9.92 -9.44
CA SER A 195 7.65 -8.82 -8.49
C SER A 195 6.29 -8.40 -7.93
N SER A 196 6.28 -7.87 -6.72
CA SER A 196 5.10 -7.29 -6.08
C SER A 196 5.42 -5.90 -5.57
N VAL A 197 4.48 -4.96 -5.75
CA VAL A 197 4.57 -3.57 -5.29
C VAL A 197 3.25 -3.17 -4.67
N THR A 198 3.29 -2.61 -3.46
CA THR A 198 2.11 -2.11 -2.75
C THR A 198 2.36 -0.69 -2.26
N THR A 199 1.35 0.17 -2.36
CA THR A 199 1.41 1.57 -1.90
C THR A 199 0.05 2.09 -1.46
N THR A 200 0.02 2.96 -0.45
CA THR A 200 -1.21 3.45 0.17
C THR A 200 -0.98 4.74 0.96
N SER A 201 -2.06 5.50 1.21
CA SER A 201 -2.11 6.51 2.26
C SER A 201 -2.62 5.97 3.61
N GLY A 202 -2.93 4.68 3.69
CA GLY A 202 -3.43 4.03 4.90
C GLY A 202 -4.89 4.37 5.21
N LEU A 203 -5.28 4.25 6.47
CA LEU A 203 -6.61 4.64 6.92
C LEU A 203 -6.74 6.17 6.93
N SER A 204 -7.91 6.65 6.49
CA SER A 204 -8.26 8.07 6.56
C SER A 204 -8.31 8.53 8.01
N TYR A 205 -7.70 9.69 8.28
CA TYR A 205 -7.71 10.34 9.59
C TYR A 205 -7.12 9.48 10.71
N LYS A 206 -6.19 8.63 10.36
CA LYS A 206 -5.44 7.78 11.31
C LYS A 206 -4.66 8.59 12.34
N ILE A 207 -4.35 7.99 13.46
CA ILE A 207 -3.40 8.54 14.42
C ILE A 207 -2.04 8.72 13.70
N PRO A 208 -1.33 9.85 13.87
CA PRO A 208 0.00 10.04 13.29
C PRO A 208 0.95 8.90 13.63
N GLY A 209 1.59 8.35 12.60
CA GLY A 209 2.48 7.21 12.76
C GLY A 209 1.79 5.85 12.76
N ARG A 210 0.45 5.76 12.65
CA ARG A 210 -0.21 4.48 12.42
C ARG A 210 0.20 3.93 11.05
N VAL A 211 0.66 2.70 11.04
CA VAL A 211 1.07 1.93 9.87
C VAL A 211 0.16 0.71 9.73
N GLY A 212 -0.36 0.48 8.53
CA GLY A 212 -1.11 -0.72 8.18
C GLY A 212 -0.22 -1.86 7.69
N ASP A 213 -0.80 -2.76 6.93
CA ASP A 213 -0.12 -3.93 6.36
C ASP A 213 0.79 -3.57 5.18
N SER A 214 0.46 -2.54 4.41
CA SER A 214 1.10 -2.25 3.11
C SER A 214 2.63 -2.16 3.14
N PRO A 215 3.32 -1.57 4.14
CA PRO A 215 4.77 -1.53 4.15
C PRO A 215 5.41 -2.76 4.81
N ILE A 216 4.60 -3.69 5.31
CA ILE A 216 5.06 -4.89 6.02
C ILE A 216 5.13 -6.05 5.03
N ILE A 217 6.36 -6.43 4.66
CA ILE A 217 6.62 -7.57 3.78
C ILE A 217 6.07 -8.84 4.42
N GLY A 218 5.28 -9.58 3.65
CA GLY A 218 4.55 -10.76 4.13
C GLY A 218 3.14 -10.47 4.61
N ALA A 219 2.83 -9.24 4.97
CA ALA A 219 1.45 -8.81 5.27
C ALA A 219 0.82 -8.13 4.06
N GLY A 220 1.21 -6.90 3.70
CA GLY A 220 0.62 -6.14 2.61
C GLY A 220 0.94 -6.68 1.22
N GLN A 221 2.11 -7.26 1.05
CA GLN A 221 2.52 -7.97 -0.16
C GLN A 221 3.57 -9.03 0.16
N TYR A 222 3.67 -10.03 -0.69
CA TYR A 222 4.74 -11.02 -0.69
C TYR A 222 4.91 -11.63 -2.09
N CYS A 223 6.16 -11.96 -2.43
CA CYS A 223 6.50 -12.54 -3.71
C CYS A 223 7.61 -13.60 -3.55
N ASP A 224 7.40 -14.77 -4.11
CA ASP A 224 8.42 -15.83 -4.21
C ASP A 224 8.47 -16.30 -5.66
N ASN A 225 9.64 -16.16 -6.30
CA ASN A 225 9.81 -16.44 -7.73
C ASN A 225 9.48 -17.89 -8.13
N ASP A 226 9.59 -18.82 -7.18
CA ASP A 226 9.33 -20.26 -7.42
C ASP A 226 7.85 -20.63 -7.19
N VAL A 227 7.02 -19.69 -6.70
CA VAL A 227 5.66 -19.99 -6.25
C VAL A 227 4.62 -19.04 -6.83
N GLY A 228 4.72 -17.75 -6.51
CA GLY A 228 3.73 -16.75 -6.86
C GLY A 228 3.89 -15.45 -6.09
N ALA A 229 2.94 -14.55 -6.30
CA ALA A 229 2.85 -13.29 -5.57
C ALA A 229 1.44 -13.09 -5.04
N ALA A 230 1.33 -12.31 -3.98
CA ALA A 230 0.06 -11.92 -3.39
C ALA A 230 0.18 -10.52 -2.76
N GLY A 231 -0.89 -9.74 -2.86
CA GLY A 231 -1.06 -8.49 -2.18
C GLY A 231 -2.40 -8.41 -1.49
N SER A 232 -2.52 -7.52 -0.54
CA SER A 232 -3.75 -7.32 0.23
C SER A 232 -4.18 -5.86 0.26
N THR A 233 -5.46 -5.65 0.50
CA THR A 233 -6.08 -4.35 0.75
C THR A 233 -7.18 -4.52 1.80
N GLY A 234 -7.62 -3.43 2.42
CA GLY A 234 -8.70 -3.45 3.41
C GLY A 234 -8.20 -3.17 4.82
N ARG A 235 -8.60 -3.97 5.81
CA ARG A 235 -8.23 -3.75 7.22
C ARG A 235 -6.82 -4.27 7.53
N GLY A 236 -5.85 -3.36 7.49
CA GLY A 236 -4.43 -3.69 7.66
C GLY A 236 -4.10 -4.44 8.96
N GLU A 237 -4.76 -4.09 10.07
CA GLU A 237 -4.56 -4.75 11.37
C GLU A 237 -4.94 -6.24 11.35
N ALA A 238 -5.92 -6.64 10.57
CA ALA A 238 -6.29 -8.04 10.41
C ALA A 238 -5.25 -8.79 9.57
N VAL A 239 -4.82 -8.16 8.47
CA VAL A 239 -3.82 -8.74 7.56
C VAL A 239 -2.46 -8.92 8.24
N ILE A 240 -2.02 -7.95 9.05
CA ILE A 240 -0.78 -8.05 9.83
C ILE A 240 -0.80 -9.27 10.75
N LYS A 241 -1.90 -9.50 11.47
CA LYS A 241 -2.03 -10.62 12.43
C LYS A 241 -1.88 -11.99 11.79
N THR A 242 -2.22 -12.11 10.50
CA THR A 242 -2.20 -13.38 9.77
C THR A 242 -1.01 -13.51 8.83
N CYS A 243 -0.14 -12.49 8.72
CA CYS A 243 0.87 -12.41 7.66
C CYS A 243 0.24 -12.72 6.29
N GLY A 244 -0.87 -12.04 5.96
CA GLY A 244 -1.85 -12.47 4.98
C GLY A 244 -1.26 -12.83 3.62
N SER A 245 -0.44 -11.97 3.03
CA SER A 245 0.13 -12.22 1.69
C SER A 245 1.14 -13.37 1.70
N TYR A 246 1.97 -13.48 2.73
CA TYR A 246 2.86 -14.64 2.89
C TYR A 246 2.07 -15.94 3.05
N THR A 247 1.01 -15.93 3.85
CA THR A 247 0.15 -17.11 4.05
C THR A 247 -0.46 -17.58 2.72
N VAL A 248 -0.94 -16.65 1.89
CA VAL A 248 -1.49 -16.99 0.56
C VAL A 248 -0.42 -17.65 -0.32
N VAL A 249 0.79 -17.09 -0.37
CA VAL A 249 1.88 -17.67 -1.19
C VAL A 249 2.30 -19.04 -0.65
N GLU A 250 2.34 -19.25 0.67
CA GLU A 250 2.62 -20.58 1.25
C GLU A 250 1.49 -21.59 0.97
N MET A 251 0.25 -21.14 0.93
CA MET A 251 -0.85 -22.00 0.47
C MET A 251 -0.70 -22.39 -1.00
N MET A 252 -0.29 -21.47 -1.88
CA MET A 252 0.05 -21.78 -3.27
C MET A 252 1.18 -22.81 -3.38
N ARG A 253 2.20 -22.71 -2.50
CA ARG A 253 3.32 -23.67 -2.45
C ARG A 253 2.87 -25.08 -2.09
N SER A 254 1.83 -25.18 -1.27
CA SER A 254 1.32 -26.46 -0.75
C SER A 254 0.34 -27.15 -1.70
N GLY A 255 -0.19 -26.46 -2.71
CA GLY A 255 -1.14 -26.98 -3.73
C GLY A 255 -2.58 -26.88 -3.28
#